data_4af5291288da1cccb0e440cd40be8ac8
#
_entry.id   4af5291288da1cccb0e440cd40be8ac8
#
_cell.length_a   1.000
_cell.length_b   1.000
_cell.length_c   1.000
_cell.angle_alpha   90.00
_cell.angle_beta   90.00
_cell.angle_gamma   90.00
#
_symmetry.space_group_name_H-M   'P 1'
#
loop_
_entity.id
_entity.type
_entity.pdbx_description
1 polymer ?
#
loop_
_entity_poly.entity_id
_entity_poly.type
_entity_poly.pdbx_seq_one_letter_code
_entity_poly.pdbx_strand_id
1 'polypeptide(L)'
;MISVILPVLNAADTLPDQLGALASQSFRGSWELVIADNGSTDGSPDIIRNWRDRLPLIFVEASGTTGGAAARNLAAKWARGEVLVSCDADDVVDVDWLEALAAAASEHGFVAGALDYFTLNPHAPRWKREMLLGPTHWLGRIPFADSANLAVRKAAFDSIGGFDASLSTVYDVDFSVRLAQSGHELHFAPRAIVAKRMRRGLSAIWSQSAQWGRDEVVIYKRYRDSSIGPGVVRTRGAEHLKVVASHLSRLPASFTAASLTTAWVEFAARHCGRLRGSLEQRMFLP
;
A
#
# COMPACT_ATOMS: atom_id res chain seq x y z
N MET A 1 -21.67 -2.86 8.95
CA MET A 1 -20.93 -1.64 9.32
C MET A 1 -19.49 -1.76 8.79
N ILE A 2 -18.88 -0.65 8.35
CA ILE A 2 -17.50 -0.58 7.84
C ILE A 2 -16.62 0.16 8.85
N SER A 3 -15.40 -0.32 9.07
CA SER A 3 -14.37 0.42 9.81
C SER A 3 -13.23 0.81 8.86
N VAL A 4 -13.06 2.11 8.66
CA VAL A 4 -11.88 2.66 7.97
C VAL A 4 -10.73 2.70 8.97
N ILE A 5 -9.61 2.06 8.67
CA ILE A 5 -8.39 2.05 9.50
C ILE A 5 -7.32 2.94 8.85
N LEU A 6 -6.85 3.93 9.62
CA LEU A 6 -5.93 4.96 9.16
C LEU A 6 -4.73 5.07 10.12
N PRO A 7 -3.55 4.53 9.77
CA PRO A 7 -2.35 4.78 10.54
C PRO A 7 -1.83 6.18 10.27
N VAL A 8 -1.38 6.87 11.31
CA VAL A 8 -0.79 8.21 11.22
C VAL A 8 0.59 8.22 11.87
N LEU A 9 1.55 8.83 11.21
CA LEU A 9 2.87 9.15 11.77
C LEU A 9 3.42 10.39 11.07
N ASN A 10 3.50 11.51 11.81
CA ASN A 10 4.06 12.76 11.32
C ASN A 10 3.49 13.19 9.95
N ALA A 11 2.16 13.30 9.87
CA ALA A 11 1.41 13.61 8.66
C ALA A 11 0.69 14.96 8.70
N ALA A 12 1.12 15.91 9.56
CA ALA A 12 0.42 17.17 9.76
C ALA A 12 0.17 17.95 8.45
N ASP A 13 1.10 17.86 7.49
CA ASP A 13 0.99 18.57 6.19
C ASP A 13 -0.04 17.96 5.25
N THR A 14 -0.37 16.67 5.40
CA THR A 14 -1.19 15.91 4.42
C THR A 14 -2.50 15.41 5.00
N LEU A 15 -2.52 15.13 6.29
CA LEU A 15 -3.69 14.59 7.00
C LEU A 15 -4.97 15.42 6.85
N PRO A 16 -4.95 16.77 6.81
CA PRO A 16 -6.15 17.56 6.57
C PRO A 16 -6.83 17.25 5.23
N ASP A 17 -6.05 17.01 4.16
CA ASP A 17 -6.58 16.66 2.84
C ASP A 17 -7.33 15.33 2.90
N GLN A 18 -6.72 14.31 3.53
CA GLN A 18 -7.32 12.99 3.68
C GLN A 18 -8.57 13.00 4.56
N LEU A 19 -8.54 13.70 5.70
CA LEU A 19 -9.71 13.82 6.56
C LEU A 19 -10.85 14.60 5.90
N GLY A 20 -10.53 15.61 5.10
CA GLY A 20 -11.50 16.34 4.29
C GLY A 20 -12.17 15.45 3.23
N ALA A 21 -11.39 14.61 2.56
CA ALA A 21 -11.89 13.63 1.60
C ALA A 21 -12.78 12.57 2.26
N LEU A 22 -12.39 12.07 3.44
CA LEU A 22 -13.21 11.13 4.22
C LEU A 22 -14.51 11.75 4.72
N ALA A 23 -14.51 13.03 5.12
CA ALA A 23 -15.73 13.74 5.52
C ALA A 23 -16.69 14.00 4.34
N SER A 24 -16.19 13.95 3.12
CA SER A 24 -16.95 14.21 1.89
C SER A 24 -17.45 12.93 1.20
N GLN A 25 -17.31 11.76 1.83
CA GLN A 25 -17.71 10.49 1.21
C GLN A 25 -19.20 10.45 0.86
N SER A 26 -19.53 9.90 -0.31
CA SER A 26 -20.91 9.70 -0.79
C SER A 26 -21.62 8.56 -0.05
N PHE A 27 -20.88 7.62 0.55
CA PHE A 27 -21.43 6.47 1.26
C PHE A 27 -22.39 6.86 2.39
N ARG A 28 -23.60 6.32 2.36
CA ARG A 28 -24.68 6.61 3.34
C ARG A 28 -24.88 5.51 4.38
N GLY A 29 -24.14 4.42 4.27
CA GLY A 29 -24.18 3.32 5.24
C GLY A 29 -23.47 3.67 6.55
N SER A 30 -23.58 2.78 7.54
CA SER A 30 -22.90 2.95 8.81
C SER A 30 -21.39 2.66 8.66
N TRP A 31 -20.57 3.59 9.10
CA TRP A 31 -19.12 3.44 9.13
C TRP A 31 -18.50 4.21 10.30
N GLU A 32 -17.26 3.88 10.60
CA GLU A 32 -16.42 4.56 11.59
C GLU A 32 -15.00 4.73 11.03
N LEU A 33 -14.27 5.73 11.56
CA LEU A 33 -12.87 5.97 11.25
C LEU A 33 -12.02 5.67 12.49
N VAL A 34 -11.18 4.65 12.43
CA VAL A 34 -10.23 4.30 13.50
C VAL A 34 -8.85 4.80 13.11
N ILE A 35 -8.41 5.87 13.75
CA ILE A 35 -7.08 6.46 13.54
C ILE A 35 -6.13 5.91 14.60
N ALA A 36 -5.04 5.25 14.16
CA ALA A 36 -3.94 4.83 15.02
C ALA A 36 -2.74 5.77 14.85
N ASP A 37 -2.51 6.64 15.82
CA ASP A 37 -1.34 7.52 15.84
C ASP A 37 -0.11 6.79 16.36
N ASN A 38 0.83 6.54 15.48
CA ASN A 38 2.05 5.74 15.73
C ASN A 38 3.18 6.55 16.41
N GLY A 39 2.80 7.49 17.28
CA GLY A 39 3.74 8.33 18.03
C GLY A 39 4.18 9.56 17.26
N SER A 40 3.26 10.27 16.61
CA SER A 40 3.56 11.54 15.95
C SER A 40 4.09 12.58 16.92
N THR A 41 5.09 13.31 16.47
CA THR A 41 5.76 14.42 17.21
C THR A 41 5.51 15.79 16.59
N ASP A 42 4.71 15.82 15.49
CA ASP A 42 4.25 17.03 14.81
C ASP A 42 2.82 17.42 15.23
N GLY A 43 2.16 18.27 14.47
CA GLY A 43 0.78 18.71 14.70
C GLY A 43 -0.31 17.67 14.43
N SER A 44 0.03 16.44 14.01
CA SER A 44 -0.96 15.42 13.64
C SER A 44 -1.98 15.09 14.73
N PRO A 45 -1.60 14.91 16.02
CA PRO A 45 -2.57 14.63 17.10
C PRO A 45 -3.57 15.76 17.32
N ASP A 46 -3.14 17.02 17.16
CA ASP A 46 -4.02 18.20 17.29
C ASP A 46 -5.03 18.25 16.13
N ILE A 47 -4.56 17.99 14.91
CA ILE A 47 -5.43 17.90 13.74
C ILE A 47 -6.49 16.83 13.96
N ILE A 48 -6.13 15.62 14.38
CA ILE A 48 -7.08 14.52 14.64
C ILE A 48 -8.14 14.96 15.67
N ARG A 49 -7.73 15.62 16.76
CA ARG A 49 -8.65 16.11 17.80
C ARG A 49 -9.67 17.09 17.24
N ASN A 50 -9.26 17.98 16.34
CA ASN A 50 -10.12 19.00 15.73
C ASN A 50 -11.14 18.42 14.71
N TRP A 51 -10.97 17.15 14.28
CA TRP A 51 -11.89 16.49 13.37
C TRP A 51 -12.91 15.58 14.04
N ARG A 52 -12.88 15.43 15.38
CA ARG A 52 -13.78 14.51 16.11
C ARG A 52 -15.26 14.80 15.92
N ASP A 53 -15.63 16.07 15.79
CA ASP A 53 -17.02 16.47 15.61
C ASP A 53 -17.49 16.39 14.16
N ARG A 54 -16.58 16.12 13.21
CA ARG A 54 -16.87 16.06 11.77
C ARG A 54 -16.87 14.65 11.21
N LEU A 55 -16.25 13.69 11.90
CA LEU A 55 -16.09 12.32 11.48
C LEU A 55 -16.45 11.36 12.61
N PRO A 56 -17.00 10.18 12.33
CA PRO A 56 -17.25 9.14 13.32
C PRO A 56 -15.93 8.49 13.79
N LEU A 57 -15.10 9.29 14.46
CA LEU A 57 -13.70 9.05 14.71
C LEU A 57 -13.43 8.37 16.06
N ILE A 58 -12.65 7.30 16.03
CA ILE A 58 -12.04 6.64 17.19
C ILE A 58 -10.53 6.90 17.10
N PHE A 59 -9.97 7.55 18.12
CA PHE A 59 -8.54 7.79 18.22
C PHE A 59 -7.89 6.71 19.09
N VAL A 60 -6.84 6.09 18.55
CA VAL A 60 -6.06 5.04 19.21
C VAL A 60 -4.60 5.49 19.28
N GLU A 61 -4.07 5.56 20.48
CA GLU A 61 -2.65 5.82 20.67
C GLU A 61 -1.84 4.55 20.39
N ALA A 62 -0.98 4.60 19.39
CA ALA A 62 -0.17 3.48 18.92
C ALA A 62 1.35 3.75 19.08
N SER A 63 1.73 4.70 19.93
CA SER A 63 3.13 5.10 20.19
C SER A 63 4.03 3.96 20.68
N GLY A 64 3.44 2.90 21.27
CA GLY A 64 4.14 1.68 21.66
C GLY A 64 4.35 0.67 20.52
N THR A 65 3.89 0.97 19.30
CA THR A 65 4.04 0.09 18.13
C THR A 65 5.08 0.65 17.15
N THR A 66 5.64 -0.22 16.30
CA THR A 66 6.61 0.21 15.29
C THR A 66 6.10 -0.13 13.90
N GLY A 67 5.93 0.90 13.06
CA GLY A 67 5.59 0.76 11.64
C GLY A 67 4.11 0.67 11.33
N GLY A 68 3.78 0.88 10.05
CA GLY A 68 2.41 0.97 9.55
C GLY A 68 1.59 -0.31 9.70
N ALA A 69 2.23 -1.48 9.60
CA ALA A 69 1.57 -2.78 9.80
C ALA A 69 1.04 -2.94 11.24
N ALA A 70 1.89 -2.63 12.24
CA ALA A 70 1.52 -2.72 13.65
C ALA A 70 0.43 -1.71 14.02
N ALA A 71 0.51 -0.47 13.51
CA ALA A 71 -0.51 0.55 13.73
C ALA A 71 -1.87 0.13 13.12
N ARG A 72 -1.87 -0.43 11.89
CA ARG A 72 -3.10 -0.96 11.27
C ARG A 72 -3.68 -2.13 12.07
N ASN A 73 -2.85 -3.06 12.53
CA ASN A 73 -3.30 -4.17 13.37
C ASN A 73 -3.94 -3.67 14.67
N LEU A 74 -3.36 -2.63 15.27
CA LEU A 74 -3.94 -2.04 16.47
C LEU A 74 -5.27 -1.35 16.16
N ALA A 75 -5.36 -0.57 15.08
CA ALA A 75 -6.62 0.03 14.63
C ALA A 75 -7.70 -1.04 14.37
N ALA A 76 -7.34 -2.16 13.72
CA ALA A 76 -8.25 -3.28 13.44
C ALA A 76 -8.81 -3.93 14.71
N LYS A 77 -8.06 -3.94 15.82
CA LYS A 77 -8.54 -4.43 17.14
C LYS A 77 -9.63 -3.53 17.73
N TRP A 78 -9.59 -2.22 17.44
CA TRP A 78 -10.59 -1.24 17.90
C TRP A 78 -11.78 -1.14 16.95
N ALA A 79 -11.63 -1.68 15.74
CA ALA A 79 -12.65 -1.67 14.70
C ALA A 79 -13.83 -2.58 15.06
N ARG A 80 -15.05 -2.03 14.95
CA ARG A 80 -16.32 -2.71 15.23
C ARG A 80 -17.04 -3.20 13.97
N GLY A 81 -16.57 -2.76 12.79
CA GLY A 81 -17.15 -3.13 11.50
C GLY A 81 -16.81 -4.56 11.08
N GLU A 82 -17.68 -5.16 10.30
CA GLU A 82 -17.47 -6.48 9.69
C GLU A 82 -16.51 -6.44 8.49
N VAL A 83 -16.34 -5.24 7.92
CA VAL A 83 -15.41 -4.96 6.84
C VAL A 83 -14.40 -3.92 7.32
N LEU A 84 -13.12 -4.23 7.20
CA LEU A 84 -12.03 -3.31 7.40
C LEU A 84 -11.63 -2.72 6.05
N VAL A 85 -11.53 -1.39 6.00
CA VAL A 85 -11.07 -0.64 4.84
C VAL A 85 -9.84 0.15 5.24
N SER A 86 -8.75 0.07 4.48
CA SER A 86 -7.48 0.72 4.82
C SER A 86 -7.10 1.80 3.83
N CYS A 87 -6.62 2.93 4.34
CA CYS A 87 -6.01 4.02 3.58
C CYS A 87 -4.81 4.61 4.33
N ASP A 88 -4.06 5.51 3.66
CA ASP A 88 -2.89 6.18 4.22
C ASP A 88 -3.19 7.66 4.55
N ALA A 89 -2.44 8.24 5.49
CA ALA A 89 -2.63 9.61 5.96
C ALA A 89 -2.06 10.67 5.01
N ASP A 90 -1.22 10.26 4.06
CA ASP A 90 -0.57 11.14 3.09
C ASP A 90 -1.18 11.06 1.68
N ASP A 91 -2.28 10.33 1.52
CA ASP A 91 -3.03 10.18 0.27
C ASP A 91 -4.37 10.93 0.32
N VAL A 92 -5.17 10.84 -0.75
CA VAL A 92 -6.51 11.41 -0.81
C VAL A 92 -7.47 10.42 -1.47
N VAL A 93 -8.50 10.00 -0.74
CA VAL A 93 -9.54 9.10 -1.27
C VAL A 93 -10.53 9.86 -2.15
N ASP A 94 -11.03 9.21 -3.21
CA ASP A 94 -12.11 9.77 -4.04
C ASP A 94 -13.43 9.86 -3.27
N VAL A 95 -14.33 10.73 -3.69
CA VAL A 95 -15.65 10.94 -3.04
C VAL A 95 -16.51 9.66 -3.00
N ASP A 96 -16.40 8.78 -3.98
CA ASP A 96 -17.13 7.51 -4.09
C ASP A 96 -16.31 6.31 -3.59
N TRP A 97 -15.13 6.53 -3.02
CA TRP A 97 -14.20 5.48 -2.63
C TRP A 97 -14.79 4.47 -1.65
N LEU A 98 -15.43 4.95 -0.58
CA LEU A 98 -16.00 4.08 0.46
C LEU A 98 -17.23 3.33 -0.06
N GLU A 99 -18.06 3.96 -0.88
CA GLU A 99 -19.21 3.33 -1.55
C GLU A 99 -18.73 2.19 -2.47
N ALA A 100 -17.72 2.45 -3.28
CA ALA A 100 -17.17 1.46 -4.21
C ALA A 100 -16.55 0.25 -3.50
N LEU A 101 -15.80 0.48 -2.39
CA LEU A 101 -15.24 -0.60 -1.58
C LEU A 101 -16.33 -1.36 -0.83
N ALA A 102 -17.34 -0.66 -0.30
CA ALA A 102 -18.48 -1.29 0.38
C ALA A 102 -19.23 -2.24 -0.55
N ALA A 103 -19.56 -1.78 -1.76
CA ALA A 103 -20.24 -2.58 -2.77
C ALA A 103 -19.42 -3.83 -3.13
N ALA A 104 -18.14 -3.65 -3.46
CA ALA A 104 -17.28 -4.77 -3.81
C ALA A 104 -17.05 -5.75 -2.64
N ALA A 105 -16.87 -5.26 -1.41
CA ALA A 105 -16.65 -6.12 -0.24
C ALA A 105 -17.90 -6.89 0.20
N SER A 106 -19.11 -6.42 -0.17
CA SER A 106 -20.34 -7.17 0.07
C SER A 106 -20.40 -8.47 -0.73
N GLU A 107 -19.86 -8.47 -1.94
CA GLU A 107 -19.80 -9.62 -2.85
C GLU A 107 -18.53 -10.45 -2.64
N HIS A 108 -17.41 -9.76 -2.41
CA HIS A 108 -16.07 -10.34 -2.36
C HIS A 108 -15.42 -10.05 -1.01
N GLY A 109 -14.88 -11.07 -0.36
CA GLY A 109 -14.30 -10.92 0.99
C GLY A 109 -12.97 -10.18 1.06
N PHE A 110 -12.27 -9.98 -0.08
CA PHE A 110 -10.98 -9.29 -0.18
C PHE A 110 -10.89 -8.50 -1.48
N VAL A 111 -10.64 -7.20 -1.38
CA VAL A 111 -10.73 -6.24 -2.48
C VAL A 111 -9.54 -5.29 -2.50
N ALA A 112 -8.97 -5.05 -3.68
CA ALA A 112 -8.02 -3.98 -3.96
C ALA A 112 -8.71 -2.85 -4.72
N GLY A 113 -8.47 -1.60 -4.33
CA GLY A 113 -8.88 -0.43 -5.12
C GLY A 113 -7.80 0.05 -6.08
N ALA A 114 -8.15 1.04 -6.89
CA ALA A 114 -7.28 1.66 -7.89
C ALA A 114 -6.38 2.73 -7.27
N LEU A 115 -5.12 2.81 -7.72
CA LEU A 115 -4.15 3.80 -7.25
C LEU A 115 -3.86 4.83 -8.34
N ASP A 116 -4.28 6.07 -8.10
CA ASP A 116 -4.01 7.20 -8.98
C ASP A 116 -2.76 7.96 -8.53
N TYR A 117 -1.67 7.83 -9.26
CA TYR A 117 -0.44 8.56 -9.02
C TYR A 117 -0.37 9.91 -9.75
N PHE A 118 -1.38 10.26 -10.56
CA PHE A 118 -1.29 11.45 -11.43
C PHE A 118 -1.92 12.69 -10.83
N THR A 119 -3.01 12.54 -10.09
CA THR A 119 -3.75 13.68 -9.51
C THR A 119 -2.87 14.50 -8.55
N LEU A 120 -2.07 13.86 -7.69
CA LEU A 120 -1.24 14.56 -6.71
C LEU A 120 0.23 14.76 -7.15
N ASN A 121 0.63 14.19 -8.31
CA ASN A 121 2.02 14.24 -8.74
C ASN A 121 2.12 14.53 -10.23
N PRO A 122 2.33 15.80 -10.63
CA PRO A 122 2.34 16.22 -12.05
C PRO A 122 3.43 15.54 -12.89
N HIS A 123 4.43 14.94 -12.25
CA HIS A 123 5.56 14.27 -12.91
C HIS A 123 5.59 12.76 -12.62
N ALA A 124 4.45 12.15 -12.28
CA ALA A 124 4.37 10.72 -12.06
C ALA A 124 4.81 9.91 -13.29
N PRO A 125 5.61 8.85 -13.11
CA PRO A 125 6.02 7.99 -14.21
C PRO A 125 4.82 7.29 -14.86
N ARG A 126 4.77 7.27 -16.19
CA ARG A 126 3.62 6.72 -16.94
C ARG A 126 3.32 5.25 -16.66
N TRP A 127 4.32 4.45 -16.27
CA TRP A 127 4.11 3.04 -15.93
C TRP A 127 3.19 2.84 -14.70
N LYS A 128 3.09 3.86 -13.83
CA LYS A 128 2.15 3.82 -12.69
C LYS A 128 0.66 3.85 -13.12
N ARG A 129 0.36 4.08 -14.41
CA ARG A 129 -1.01 4.01 -14.93
C ARG A 129 -1.61 2.61 -14.83
N GLU A 130 -0.79 1.56 -14.86
CA GLU A 130 -1.26 0.19 -14.71
C GLU A 130 -1.93 -0.05 -13.35
N MET A 131 -1.52 0.68 -12.31
CA MET A 131 -2.10 0.60 -10.96
C MET A 131 -3.49 1.25 -10.84
N LEU A 132 -3.88 2.07 -11.82
CA LEU A 132 -5.23 2.61 -11.94
C LEU A 132 -6.18 1.63 -12.66
N LEU A 133 -5.64 0.73 -13.46
CA LEU A 133 -6.40 -0.16 -14.34
C LEU A 133 -6.52 -1.60 -13.81
N GLY A 134 -5.80 -1.94 -12.76
CA GLY A 134 -5.80 -3.28 -12.17
C GLY A 134 -5.05 -3.33 -10.85
N PRO A 135 -5.08 -4.47 -10.15
CA PRO A 135 -4.36 -4.64 -8.90
C PRO A 135 -2.85 -4.55 -9.14
N THR A 136 -2.12 -4.13 -8.13
CA THR A 136 -0.66 -4.15 -8.16
C THR A 136 -0.15 -5.60 -8.19
N HIS A 137 0.98 -5.85 -8.86
CA HIS A 137 1.54 -7.19 -8.95
C HIS A 137 2.96 -7.24 -8.38
N TRP A 138 3.18 -8.14 -7.45
CA TRP A 138 4.52 -8.42 -6.95
C TRP A 138 5.26 -9.32 -7.95
N LEU A 139 6.47 -8.92 -8.32
CA LEU A 139 7.30 -9.55 -9.37
C LEU A 139 6.55 -9.76 -10.71
N GLY A 140 5.55 -8.88 -11.00
CA GLY A 140 4.75 -8.96 -12.21
C GLY A 140 3.83 -10.19 -12.32
N ARG A 141 3.63 -10.95 -11.24
CA ARG A 141 2.91 -12.24 -11.26
C ARG A 141 1.83 -12.36 -10.21
N ILE A 142 2.12 -11.96 -8.97
CA ILE A 142 1.22 -12.17 -7.83
C ILE A 142 0.45 -10.89 -7.57
N PRO A 143 -0.87 -10.86 -7.80
CA PRO A 143 -1.67 -9.69 -7.48
C PRO A 143 -1.73 -9.49 -5.97
N PHE A 144 -1.67 -8.25 -5.54
CA PHE A 144 -1.84 -7.89 -4.13
C PHE A 144 -2.62 -6.58 -3.99
N ALA A 145 -3.27 -6.42 -2.84
CA ALA A 145 -3.92 -5.18 -2.45
C ALA A 145 -2.92 -4.31 -1.68
N ASP A 146 -2.65 -3.11 -2.20
CA ASP A 146 -1.85 -2.09 -1.49
C ASP A 146 -2.59 -1.70 -0.21
N SER A 147 -1.88 -1.65 0.92
CA SER A 147 -2.46 -1.31 2.22
C SER A 147 -3.05 0.11 2.29
N ALA A 148 -2.74 0.95 1.32
CA ALA A 148 -3.34 2.27 1.17
C ALA A 148 -4.72 2.25 0.49
N ASN A 149 -5.14 1.11 -0.09
CA ASN A 149 -6.43 1.00 -0.77
C ASN A 149 -6.92 -0.44 -0.84
N LEU A 150 -7.35 -0.98 0.28
CA LEU A 150 -7.91 -2.32 0.35
C LEU A 150 -9.15 -2.38 1.24
N ALA A 151 -10.02 -3.36 0.96
CA ALA A 151 -11.06 -3.79 1.86
C ALA A 151 -10.95 -5.29 2.12
N VAL A 152 -11.21 -5.71 3.36
CA VAL A 152 -11.19 -7.13 3.75
C VAL A 152 -12.25 -7.39 4.81
N ARG A 153 -12.92 -8.55 4.76
CA ARG A 153 -13.78 -8.99 5.87
C ARG A 153 -12.94 -9.14 7.14
N LYS A 154 -13.41 -8.56 8.23
CA LYS A 154 -12.71 -8.61 9.52
C LYS A 154 -12.38 -10.05 9.95
N ALA A 155 -13.32 -10.99 9.76
CA ALA A 155 -13.10 -12.40 10.05
C ALA A 155 -11.91 -13.00 9.23
N ALA A 156 -11.78 -12.63 7.95
CA ALA A 156 -10.65 -13.07 7.12
C ALA A 156 -9.33 -12.42 7.58
N PHE A 157 -9.35 -11.14 7.92
CA PHE A 157 -8.21 -10.44 8.51
C PHE A 157 -7.73 -11.12 9.80
N ASP A 158 -8.67 -11.38 10.71
CA ASP A 158 -8.38 -11.98 12.03
C ASP A 158 -7.90 -13.44 11.88
N SER A 159 -8.43 -14.21 10.93
CA SER A 159 -8.07 -15.63 10.72
C SER A 159 -6.61 -15.84 10.35
N ILE A 160 -5.98 -14.85 9.67
CA ILE A 160 -4.56 -14.90 9.31
C ILE A 160 -3.67 -14.09 10.26
N GLY A 161 -4.23 -13.51 11.33
CA GLY A 161 -3.50 -12.72 12.33
C GLY A 161 -3.14 -11.30 11.88
N GLY A 162 -3.82 -10.76 10.86
CA GLY A 162 -3.58 -9.41 10.34
C GLY A 162 -2.29 -9.28 9.54
N PHE A 163 -1.73 -8.05 9.50
CA PHE A 163 -0.44 -7.78 8.85
C PHE A 163 0.73 -8.32 9.68
N ASP A 164 1.79 -8.80 9.02
CA ASP A 164 3.04 -9.17 9.70
C ASP A 164 3.82 -7.92 10.11
N ALA A 165 3.76 -7.56 11.39
CA ALA A 165 4.42 -6.36 11.93
C ALA A 165 5.97 -6.46 11.97
N SER A 166 6.55 -7.63 11.69
CA SER A 166 8.00 -7.78 11.56
C SER A 166 8.53 -7.24 10.23
N LEU A 167 7.64 -7.01 9.24
CA LEU A 167 7.96 -6.43 7.95
C LEU A 167 7.82 -4.91 7.99
N SER A 168 8.85 -4.19 7.62
CA SER A 168 8.83 -2.73 7.57
C SER A 168 8.14 -2.19 6.32
N THR A 169 8.25 -2.92 5.21
CA THR A 169 7.53 -2.67 3.95
C THR A 169 7.02 -4.00 3.39
N VAL A 170 6.33 -3.99 2.26
CA VAL A 170 5.79 -5.19 1.56
C VAL A 170 4.96 -6.15 2.43
N TYR A 171 4.51 -5.70 3.61
CA TYR A 171 3.59 -6.46 4.48
C TYR A 171 2.22 -6.65 3.84
N ASP A 172 1.84 -5.81 2.89
CA ASP A 172 0.64 -5.92 2.05
C ASP A 172 0.74 -7.06 1.04
N VAL A 173 1.93 -7.29 0.47
CA VAL A 173 2.23 -8.46 -0.36
C VAL A 173 2.10 -9.73 0.48
N ASP A 174 2.75 -9.79 1.65
CA ASP A 174 2.66 -10.90 2.60
C ASP A 174 1.21 -11.19 3.00
N PHE A 175 0.48 -10.14 3.37
CA PHE A 175 -0.93 -10.21 3.74
C PHE A 175 -1.79 -10.81 2.63
N SER A 176 -1.61 -10.33 1.39
CA SER A 176 -2.36 -10.80 0.22
C SER A 176 -2.05 -12.26 -0.10
N VAL A 177 -0.78 -12.68 0.00
CA VAL A 177 -0.39 -14.09 -0.20
C VAL A 177 -1.00 -14.99 0.87
N ARG A 178 -0.98 -14.60 2.16
CA ARG A 178 -1.59 -15.39 3.25
C ARG A 178 -3.10 -15.50 3.09
N LEU A 179 -3.79 -14.44 2.67
CA LEU A 179 -5.22 -14.50 2.37
C LEU A 179 -5.50 -15.45 1.21
N ALA A 180 -4.74 -15.38 0.11
CA ALA A 180 -4.89 -16.27 -1.02
C ALA A 180 -4.62 -17.75 -0.64
N GLN A 181 -3.62 -18.02 0.22
CA GLN A 181 -3.37 -19.36 0.77
C GLN A 181 -4.51 -19.88 1.66
N SER A 182 -5.26 -18.97 2.28
CA SER A 182 -6.45 -19.29 3.08
C SER A 182 -7.75 -19.34 2.26
N GLY A 183 -7.65 -19.30 0.92
CA GLY A 183 -8.78 -19.44 -0.01
C GLY A 183 -9.56 -18.15 -0.27
N HIS A 184 -9.01 -16.98 0.09
CA HIS A 184 -9.62 -15.69 -0.20
C HIS A 184 -9.06 -15.12 -1.49
N GLU A 185 -9.91 -15.02 -2.52
CA GLU A 185 -9.55 -14.46 -3.82
C GLU A 185 -9.54 -12.92 -3.75
N LEU A 186 -8.53 -12.30 -4.38
CA LEU A 186 -8.43 -10.87 -4.52
C LEU A 186 -9.27 -10.37 -5.70
N HIS A 187 -10.21 -9.46 -5.42
CA HIS A 187 -11.00 -8.75 -6.43
C HIS A 187 -10.52 -7.31 -6.60
N PHE A 188 -10.72 -6.76 -7.79
CA PHE A 188 -10.34 -5.38 -8.09
C PHE A 188 -11.57 -4.49 -8.24
N ALA A 189 -11.61 -3.40 -7.48
CA ALA A 189 -12.66 -2.37 -7.52
C ALA A 189 -12.15 -1.09 -8.23
N PRO A 190 -12.33 -0.94 -9.54
CA PRO A 190 -11.75 0.18 -10.31
C PRO A 190 -12.32 1.55 -9.93
N ARG A 191 -13.50 1.62 -9.31
CA ARG A 191 -14.12 2.86 -8.84
C ARG A 191 -13.65 3.28 -7.45
N ALA A 192 -13.00 2.41 -6.71
CA ALA A 192 -12.42 2.73 -5.41
C ALA A 192 -11.04 3.37 -5.62
N ILE A 193 -11.01 4.67 -5.90
CA ILE A 193 -9.79 5.37 -6.29
C ILE A 193 -9.16 6.07 -5.08
N VAL A 194 -7.85 5.90 -4.92
CA VAL A 194 -7.01 6.66 -4.00
C VAL A 194 -5.96 7.43 -4.80
N ALA A 195 -5.96 8.75 -4.70
CA ALA A 195 -4.89 9.59 -5.22
C ALA A 195 -3.67 9.46 -4.30
N LYS A 196 -2.62 8.79 -4.79
CA LYS A 196 -1.38 8.50 -4.08
C LYS A 196 -0.42 9.68 -4.12
N ARG A 197 0.14 10.04 -2.98
CA ARG A 197 1.22 11.03 -2.89
C ARG A 197 2.58 10.33 -2.97
N MET A 198 3.40 10.75 -3.94
CA MET A 198 4.78 10.26 -4.05
C MET A 198 5.71 11.00 -3.09
N ARG A 199 6.73 10.32 -2.62
CA ARG A 199 7.79 10.95 -1.82
C ARG A 199 8.47 12.07 -2.61
N ARG A 200 8.76 13.19 -1.94
CA ARG A 200 9.45 14.33 -2.55
C ARG A 200 10.96 14.22 -2.33
N GLY A 201 11.71 14.53 -3.37
CA GLY A 201 13.17 14.52 -3.35
C GLY A 201 13.78 13.13 -3.59
N LEU A 202 14.90 13.12 -4.35
CA LEU A 202 15.55 11.88 -4.82
C LEU A 202 16.07 11.01 -3.68
N SER A 203 16.50 11.62 -2.56
CA SER A 203 16.98 10.88 -1.38
C SER A 203 15.87 10.08 -0.72
N ALA A 204 14.68 10.67 -0.55
CA ALA A 204 13.53 9.98 0.05
C ALA A 204 13.00 8.86 -0.86
N ILE A 205 12.96 9.11 -2.18
CA ILE A 205 12.60 8.11 -3.19
C ILE A 205 13.59 6.94 -3.17
N TRP A 206 14.89 7.25 -3.13
CA TRP A 206 15.95 6.23 -3.02
C TRP A 206 15.78 5.37 -1.77
N SER A 207 15.67 6.00 -0.60
CA SER A 207 15.55 5.31 0.68
C SER A 207 14.34 4.36 0.71
N GLN A 208 13.17 4.84 0.27
CA GLN A 208 11.95 4.02 0.19
C GLN A 208 12.09 2.86 -0.79
N SER A 209 12.59 3.12 -2.00
CA SER A 209 12.72 2.09 -3.04
C SER A 209 13.76 1.03 -2.69
N ALA A 210 14.88 1.43 -2.07
CA ALA A 210 15.90 0.50 -1.58
C ALA A 210 15.37 -0.39 -0.45
N GLN A 211 14.56 0.18 0.46
CA GLN A 211 13.92 -0.62 1.51
C GLN A 211 12.93 -1.64 0.93
N TRP A 212 12.10 -1.24 -0.04
CA TRP A 212 11.22 -2.17 -0.75
C TRP A 212 12.01 -3.31 -1.38
N GLY A 213 13.07 -2.98 -2.14
CA GLY A 213 13.91 -4.01 -2.77
C GLY A 213 14.52 -4.99 -1.79
N ARG A 214 14.99 -4.51 -0.64
CA ARG A 214 15.52 -5.35 0.45
C ARG A 214 14.47 -6.30 1.02
N ASP A 215 13.28 -5.78 1.35
CA ASP A 215 12.21 -6.55 1.98
C ASP A 215 11.54 -7.52 0.99
N GLU A 216 11.55 -7.21 -0.31
CA GLU A 216 11.11 -8.15 -1.37
C GLU A 216 11.89 -9.47 -1.34
N VAL A 217 13.17 -9.45 -0.99
CA VAL A 217 13.97 -10.68 -0.87
C VAL A 217 13.49 -11.54 0.31
N VAL A 218 13.07 -10.91 1.41
CA VAL A 218 12.48 -11.61 2.56
C VAL A 218 11.21 -12.34 2.14
N ILE A 219 10.31 -11.63 1.45
CA ILE A 219 9.05 -12.21 0.96
C ILE A 219 9.32 -13.30 -0.10
N TYR A 220 10.26 -13.08 -1.01
CA TYR A 220 10.65 -14.08 -2.00
C TYR A 220 11.17 -15.36 -1.33
N LYS A 221 12.04 -15.23 -0.32
CA LYS A 221 12.54 -16.36 0.45
C LYS A 221 11.42 -17.14 1.13
N ARG A 222 10.39 -16.43 1.65
CA ARG A 222 9.24 -17.02 2.35
C ARG A 222 8.33 -17.81 1.40
N TYR A 223 8.08 -17.29 0.18
CA TYR A 223 7.00 -17.79 -0.67
C TYR A 223 7.43 -18.42 -2.00
N ARG A 224 8.70 -18.38 -2.41
CA ARG A 224 9.15 -18.88 -3.73
C ARG A 224 8.72 -20.31 -4.05
N ASP A 225 8.68 -21.17 -3.04
CA ASP A 225 8.37 -22.61 -3.17
C ASP A 225 6.90 -22.91 -2.81
N SER A 226 6.09 -21.90 -2.49
CA SER A 226 4.66 -22.08 -2.20
C SER A 226 3.85 -22.19 -3.50
N SER A 227 2.66 -22.82 -3.42
CA SER A 227 1.75 -23.01 -4.57
C SER A 227 1.27 -21.68 -5.20
N ILE A 228 1.26 -20.60 -4.40
CA ILE A 228 0.86 -19.25 -4.84
C ILE A 228 2.10 -18.37 -5.07
N GLY A 229 3.28 -18.85 -4.70
CA GLY A 229 4.53 -18.11 -4.82
C GLY A 229 4.97 -17.88 -6.28
N PRO A 230 5.91 -16.95 -6.50
CA PRO A 230 6.39 -16.60 -7.84
C PRO A 230 7.13 -17.76 -8.54
N GLY A 231 7.31 -18.89 -7.86
CA GLY A 231 8.17 -19.96 -8.30
C GLY A 231 9.65 -19.57 -8.24
N VAL A 232 10.53 -20.46 -8.66
CA VAL A 232 11.94 -20.12 -8.79
C VAL A 232 12.09 -19.16 -9.98
N VAL A 233 12.36 -17.89 -9.68
CA VAL A 233 12.72 -16.91 -10.73
C VAL A 233 14.11 -17.27 -11.23
N ARG A 234 14.16 -18.18 -12.20
CA ARG A 234 15.38 -18.47 -12.96
C ARG A 234 15.60 -17.37 -14.00
N THR A 235 16.04 -16.22 -13.56
CA THR A 235 16.59 -15.25 -14.50
C THR A 235 18.03 -15.65 -14.81
N ARG A 236 18.26 -16.21 -15.99
CA ARG A 236 19.60 -16.17 -16.58
C ARG A 236 19.97 -14.69 -16.69
N GLY A 237 21.23 -14.32 -16.38
CA GLY A 237 21.66 -12.90 -16.39
C GLY A 237 21.30 -12.14 -17.69
N ALA A 238 21.18 -12.87 -18.82
CA ALA A 238 20.69 -12.33 -20.11
C ALA A 238 19.19 -11.93 -20.08
N GLU A 239 18.33 -12.58 -19.29
CA GLU A 239 16.90 -12.19 -19.17
C GLU A 239 16.75 -10.98 -18.26
N HIS A 240 17.59 -10.88 -17.24
CA HIS A 240 17.63 -9.70 -16.38
C HIS A 240 18.08 -8.45 -17.18
N LEU A 241 19.11 -8.59 -18.01
CA LEU A 241 19.53 -7.55 -18.96
C LEU A 241 18.42 -7.20 -19.96
N LYS A 242 17.63 -8.17 -20.42
CA LYS A 242 16.45 -7.92 -21.29
C LYS A 242 15.33 -7.18 -20.53
N VAL A 243 15.06 -7.52 -19.28
CA VAL A 243 14.09 -6.78 -18.44
C VAL A 243 14.57 -5.36 -18.21
N VAL A 244 15.83 -5.16 -17.85
CA VAL A 244 16.45 -3.84 -17.74
C VAL A 244 16.40 -3.10 -19.08
N ALA A 245 16.79 -3.72 -20.18
CA ALA A 245 16.75 -3.14 -21.53
C ALA A 245 15.31 -2.85 -21.98
N SER A 246 14.33 -3.69 -21.64
CA SER A 246 12.91 -3.45 -21.94
C SER A 246 12.32 -2.29 -21.15
N HIS A 247 12.76 -2.09 -19.91
CA HIS A 247 12.41 -0.89 -19.14
C HIS A 247 13.08 0.36 -19.75
N LEU A 248 14.31 0.24 -20.23
CA LEU A 248 15.02 1.29 -20.92
C LEU A 248 14.39 1.63 -22.29
N SER A 249 13.98 0.62 -23.06
CA SER A 249 13.40 0.81 -24.41
C SER A 249 11.92 1.27 -24.36
N ARG A 250 11.23 1.07 -23.24
CA ARG A 250 9.86 1.56 -23.02
C ARG A 250 9.82 3.00 -22.52
N LEU A 251 10.98 3.67 -22.40
CA LEU A 251 11.04 5.09 -22.08
C LEU A 251 10.64 5.89 -23.33
N PRO A 252 9.41 6.41 -23.43
CA PRO A 252 8.99 7.17 -24.61
C PRO A 252 9.74 8.51 -24.69
N ALA A 253 9.96 8.98 -25.89
CA ALA A 253 10.60 10.28 -26.18
C ALA A 253 9.88 11.51 -25.57
N SER A 254 8.72 11.32 -24.96
CA SER A 254 7.88 12.37 -24.36
C SER A 254 8.01 12.51 -22.82
N PHE A 255 9.02 11.89 -22.21
CA PHE A 255 9.27 12.07 -20.77
C PHE A 255 9.92 13.43 -20.49
N THR A 256 9.44 14.13 -19.46
CA THR A 256 10.20 15.22 -18.89
C THR A 256 11.46 14.66 -18.20
N ALA A 257 12.55 15.41 -18.20
CA ALA A 257 13.80 15.02 -17.55
C ALA A 257 13.56 14.61 -16.05
N ALA A 258 12.62 15.28 -15.37
CA ALA A 258 12.27 15.01 -13.97
C ALA A 258 11.60 13.64 -13.78
N SER A 259 10.66 13.23 -14.65
CA SER A 259 9.98 11.92 -14.52
C SER A 259 10.92 10.76 -14.86
N LEU A 260 11.85 10.96 -15.80
CA LEU A 260 12.91 10.01 -16.12
C LEU A 260 13.86 9.82 -14.93
N THR A 261 14.30 10.91 -14.32
CA THR A 261 15.20 10.88 -13.17
C THR A 261 14.56 10.13 -12.01
N THR A 262 13.29 10.39 -11.71
CA THR A 262 12.54 9.68 -10.66
C THR A 262 12.43 8.18 -10.94
N ALA A 263 12.04 7.79 -12.15
CA ALA A 263 11.92 6.39 -12.54
C ALA A 263 13.26 5.64 -12.45
N TRP A 264 14.36 6.29 -12.84
CA TRP A 264 15.71 5.74 -12.73
C TRP A 264 16.16 5.57 -11.28
N VAL A 265 15.88 6.55 -10.43
CA VAL A 265 16.22 6.48 -9.00
C VAL A 265 15.44 5.36 -8.33
N GLU A 266 14.13 5.26 -8.56
CA GLU A 266 13.30 4.15 -8.05
C GLU A 266 13.86 2.79 -8.48
N PHE A 267 14.15 2.63 -9.77
CA PHE A 267 14.69 1.39 -10.34
C PHE A 267 16.05 1.03 -9.74
N ALA A 268 17.03 1.94 -9.78
CA ALA A 268 18.36 1.71 -9.26
C ALA A 268 18.36 1.38 -7.77
N ALA A 269 17.61 2.17 -6.98
CA ALA A 269 17.49 1.98 -5.54
C ALA A 269 16.88 0.62 -5.19
N ARG A 270 15.82 0.21 -5.89
CA ARG A 270 15.15 -1.08 -5.67
C ARG A 270 16.09 -2.26 -5.96
N HIS A 271 16.89 -2.17 -7.04
CA HIS A 271 17.89 -3.20 -7.35
C HIS A 271 19.04 -3.23 -6.34
N CYS A 272 19.54 -2.07 -5.91
CA CYS A 272 20.53 -2.00 -4.82
C CYS A 272 19.96 -2.61 -3.52
N GLY A 273 18.71 -2.35 -3.21
CA GLY A 273 17.99 -2.96 -2.09
C GLY A 273 17.92 -4.49 -2.20
N ARG A 274 17.52 -5.01 -3.37
CA ARG A 274 17.50 -6.46 -3.64
C ARG A 274 18.88 -7.11 -3.50
N LEU A 275 19.93 -6.49 -4.03
CA LEU A 275 21.30 -6.99 -3.87
C LEU A 275 21.71 -7.07 -2.39
N ARG A 276 21.44 -6.00 -1.62
CA ARG A 276 21.69 -5.99 -0.18
C ARG A 276 20.88 -7.06 0.55
N GLY A 277 19.57 -7.14 0.31
CA GLY A 277 18.69 -8.15 0.88
C GLY A 277 19.14 -9.57 0.50
N SER A 278 19.61 -9.78 -0.75
CA SER A 278 20.11 -11.07 -1.21
C SER A 278 21.32 -11.53 -0.42
N LEU A 279 22.25 -10.63 -0.11
CA LEU A 279 23.42 -10.91 0.73
C LEU A 279 22.99 -11.24 2.17
N GLU A 280 22.11 -10.42 2.76
CA GLU A 280 21.60 -10.61 4.12
C GLU A 280 20.82 -11.93 4.28
N GLN A 281 20.00 -12.27 3.30
CA GLN A 281 19.17 -13.48 3.31
C GLN A 281 19.89 -14.72 2.76
N ARG A 282 21.13 -14.59 2.27
CA ARG A 282 21.88 -15.64 1.56
C ARG A 282 21.06 -16.28 0.44
N MET A 283 20.34 -15.44 -0.32
CA MET A 283 19.45 -15.85 -1.39
C MET A 283 19.41 -14.77 -2.47
N PHE A 284 19.61 -15.15 -3.72
CA PHE A 284 19.60 -14.22 -4.83
C PHE A 284 18.18 -13.98 -5.35
N LEU A 285 17.75 -12.72 -5.32
CA LEU A 285 16.59 -12.19 -6.05
C LEU A 285 17.15 -11.14 -7.02
N PRO A 286 17.06 -11.38 -8.35
CA PRO A 286 17.55 -10.44 -9.35
C PRO A 286 16.74 -9.14 -9.42
#